data_908407dd132a12fabffccd1ec7e0a408
#
_entry.id   908407dd132a12fabffccd1ec7e0a408
#
_cell.length_a   1.000
_cell.length_b   1.000
_cell.length_c   1.000
_cell.angle_alpha   90.00
_cell.angle_beta   90.00
_cell.angle_gamma   90.00
#
_symmetry.space_group_name_H-M   'P 1'
#
loop_
_entity.id
_entity.type
_entity.pdbx_description
1 polymer ?
#
loop_
_entity_poly.entity_id
_entity_poly.type
_entity_poly.pdbx_seq_one_letter_code
_entity_poly.pdbx_strand_id
1 'polypeptide(L)'
;MKYIVRALKYFVYISLIVTIILAILVALKLVSPDINVMFRNGWGSILQIALMFLAVSLIYPKFGYTKRGVRVPGSYAEIRDKVVSFMEERGYELETEQGENLTFRLRNKFNRAARTWEDRITLTRELAGFYMEGISKDVARLASALEFKFQNPET
;
A
#
# COMPACT_ATOMS: atom_id res chain seq x y z
N MET A 1 1.32 -12.75 -10.14
CA MET A 1 -0.11 -12.47 -9.84
C MET A 1 -0.35 -11.26 -8.95
N LYS A 2 0.33 -11.05 -7.81
CA LYS A 2 0.10 -9.89 -6.91
C LYS A 2 0.22 -8.52 -7.59
N TYR A 3 1.16 -8.34 -8.52
CA TYR A 3 1.40 -7.08 -9.23
C TYR A 3 0.21 -6.65 -10.12
N ILE A 4 -0.30 -7.57 -10.94
CA ILE A 4 -1.44 -7.30 -11.86
C ILE A 4 -2.71 -6.98 -11.05
N VAL A 5 -2.96 -7.71 -9.97
CA VAL A 5 -4.11 -7.45 -9.09
C VAL A 5 -4.01 -6.05 -8.47
N ARG A 6 -2.82 -5.63 -8.05
CA ARG A 6 -2.58 -4.27 -7.53
C ARG A 6 -2.83 -3.22 -8.61
N ALA A 7 -2.25 -3.41 -9.81
CA ALA A 7 -2.47 -2.48 -10.93
C ALA A 7 -3.97 -2.34 -11.27
N LEU A 8 -4.71 -3.47 -11.31
CA LEU A 8 -6.14 -3.44 -11.58
C LEU A 8 -6.93 -2.71 -10.49
N LYS A 9 -6.60 -2.92 -9.21
CA LYS A 9 -7.21 -2.16 -8.10
C LYS A 9 -7.00 -0.66 -8.24
N TYR A 10 -5.78 -0.21 -8.56
CA TYR A 10 -5.49 1.21 -8.76
C TYR A 10 -6.24 1.78 -9.96
N PHE A 11 -6.31 1.04 -11.05
CA PHE A 11 -7.08 1.44 -12.23
C PHE A 11 -8.56 1.67 -11.87
N VAL A 12 -9.19 0.70 -11.22
CA VAL A 12 -10.60 0.80 -10.79
C VAL A 12 -10.78 1.96 -9.81
N TYR A 13 -9.87 2.13 -8.86
CA TYR A 13 -9.95 3.19 -7.85
C TYR A 13 -9.84 4.60 -8.47
N ILE A 14 -8.87 4.82 -9.35
CA ILE A 14 -8.70 6.10 -10.05
C ILE A 14 -9.93 6.38 -10.93
N SER A 15 -10.40 5.37 -11.68
CA SER A 15 -11.58 5.50 -12.53
C SER A 15 -12.84 5.85 -11.72
N LEU A 16 -13.01 5.21 -10.55
CA LEU A 16 -14.13 5.50 -9.66
C LEU A 16 -14.09 6.95 -9.14
N ILE A 17 -12.93 7.40 -8.66
CA ILE A 17 -12.77 8.78 -8.17
C ILE A 17 -13.13 9.79 -9.26
N VAL A 18 -12.59 9.61 -10.46
CA VAL A 18 -12.86 10.54 -11.58
C VAL A 18 -14.34 10.50 -11.97
N THR A 19 -14.96 9.32 -12.00
CA THR A 19 -16.40 9.18 -12.26
C THR A 19 -17.24 9.93 -11.22
N ILE A 20 -16.90 9.82 -9.93
CA ILE A 20 -17.60 10.54 -8.85
C ILE A 20 -17.42 12.07 -9.03
N ILE A 21 -16.21 12.53 -9.32
CA ILE A 21 -15.95 13.96 -9.56
C ILE A 21 -16.78 14.47 -10.74
N LEU A 22 -16.79 13.76 -11.85
CA LEU A 22 -17.60 14.11 -13.02
C LEU A 22 -19.10 14.12 -12.70
N ALA A 23 -19.60 13.14 -11.96
CA ALA A 23 -20.99 13.08 -11.52
C ALA A 23 -21.38 14.30 -10.67
N ILE A 24 -20.50 14.73 -9.76
CA ILE A 24 -20.70 15.94 -8.95
C ILE A 24 -20.73 17.19 -9.85
N LEU A 25 -19.82 17.32 -10.80
CA LEU A 25 -19.78 18.46 -11.72
C LEU A 25 -21.04 18.55 -12.60
N VAL A 26 -21.55 17.41 -13.05
CA VAL A 26 -22.83 17.33 -13.79
C VAL A 26 -24.00 17.70 -12.88
N ALA A 27 -24.05 17.20 -11.64
CA ALA A 27 -25.10 17.53 -10.69
C ALA A 27 -25.14 19.02 -10.36
N LEU A 28 -23.98 19.66 -10.27
CA LEU A 28 -23.84 21.11 -10.08
C LEU A 28 -24.10 21.94 -11.38
N LYS A 29 -24.43 21.25 -12.48
CA LYS A 29 -24.64 21.88 -13.81
C LYS A 29 -23.43 22.65 -14.35
N LEU A 30 -22.23 22.32 -13.88
CA LEU A 30 -20.97 22.91 -14.34
C LEU A 30 -20.50 22.30 -15.66
N VAL A 31 -20.92 21.05 -15.93
CA VAL A 31 -20.56 20.27 -17.12
C VAL A 31 -21.81 19.59 -17.68
N SER A 32 -21.89 19.47 -18.99
CA SER A 32 -22.99 18.77 -19.66
C SER A 32 -22.96 17.29 -19.39
N PRO A 33 -24.10 16.60 -19.19
CA PRO A 33 -24.17 15.14 -19.08
C PRO A 33 -23.90 14.43 -20.42
N ASP A 34 -23.94 15.13 -21.54
CA ASP A 34 -23.61 14.56 -22.85
C ASP A 34 -22.11 14.45 -23.06
N ILE A 35 -21.64 13.21 -23.25
CA ILE A 35 -20.23 12.89 -23.43
C ILE A 35 -19.62 13.60 -24.63
N ASN A 36 -20.40 13.80 -25.70
CA ASN A 36 -19.91 14.47 -26.92
C ASN A 36 -19.76 15.99 -26.75
N VAL A 37 -20.47 16.56 -25.79
CA VAL A 37 -20.32 17.95 -25.38
C VAL A 37 -19.26 18.14 -24.31
N MET A 38 -19.18 17.18 -23.36
CA MET A 38 -18.22 17.19 -22.26
C MET A 38 -16.78 17.04 -22.76
N PHE A 39 -16.56 16.19 -23.75
CA PHE A 39 -15.23 15.86 -24.29
C PHE A 39 -15.14 16.19 -25.78
N ARG A 40 -14.05 16.88 -26.15
CA ARG A 40 -13.79 17.32 -27.54
C ARG A 40 -13.90 16.19 -28.58
N ASN A 41 -13.45 14.98 -28.23
CA ASN A 41 -13.53 13.80 -29.09
C ASN A 41 -14.57 12.77 -28.61
N GLY A 42 -15.55 13.20 -27.79
CA GLY A 42 -16.58 12.31 -27.25
C GLY A 42 -16.00 11.02 -26.65
N TRP A 43 -16.46 9.87 -27.10
CA TRP A 43 -16.02 8.55 -26.67
C TRP A 43 -14.52 8.27 -26.88
N GLY A 44 -13.90 8.87 -27.90
CA GLY A 44 -12.47 8.78 -28.13
C GLY A 44 -11.64 9.36 -26.98
N SER A 45 -12.09 10.46 -26.38
CA SER A 45 -11.43 11.02 -25.18
C SER A 45 -11.51 10.09 -23.97
N ILE A 46 -12.63 9.40 -23.79
CA ILE A 46 -12.78 8.41 -22.71
C ILE A 46 -11.79 7.26 -22.88
N LEU A 47 -11.64 6.76 -24.10
CA LEU A 47 -10.65 5.73 -24.39
C LEU A 47 -9.22 6.20 -24.10
N GLN A 48 -8.87 7.43 -24.49
CA GLN A 48 -7.54 8.00 -24.20
C GLN A 48 -7.30 8.14 -22.69
N ILE A 49 -8.29 8.62 -21.94
CA ILE A 49 -8.22 8.72 -20.47
C ILE A 49 -8.06 7.33 -19.84
N ALA A 50 -8.81 6.34 -20.30
CA ALA A 50 -8.72 4.97 -19.81
C ALA A 50 -7.33 4.36 -20.08
N LEU A 51 -6.74 4.56 -21.25
CA LEU A 51 -5.38 4.12 -21.58
C LEU A 51 -4.34 4.82 -20.72
N MET A 52 -4.50 6.12 -20.46
CA MET A 52 -3.62 6.87 -19.57
C MET A 52 -3.70 6.32 -18.13
N PHE A 53 -4.91 6.07 -17.61
CA PHE A 53 -5.09 5.48 -16.27
C PHE A 53 -4.52 4.08 -16.18
N LEU A 54 -4.65 3.28 -17.23
CA LEU A 54 -4.04 1.95 -17.32
C LEU A 54 -2.52 2.05 -17.23
N ALA A 55 -1.90 2.95 -17.98
CA ALA A 55 -0.46 3.17 -17.95
C ALA A 55 0.02 3.59 -16.55
N VAL A 56 -0.64 4.57 -15.92
CA VAL A 56 -0.34 5.01 -14.54
C VAL A 56 -0.50 3.86 -13.54
N SER A 57 -1.58 3.08 -13.67
CA SER A 57 -1.87 1.95 -12.79
C SER A 57 -0.84 0.82 -12.89
N LEU A 58 -0.24 0.62 -14.06
CA LEU A 58 0.84 -0.34 -14.26
C LEU A 58 2.17 0.14 -13.67
N ILE A 59 2.42 1.44 -13.69
CA ILE A 59 3.66 2.04 -13.18
C ILE A 59 3.64 2.16 -11.65
N TYR A 60 2.50 2.54 -11.07
CA TYR A 60 2.36 2.89 -9.66
C TYR A 60 2.80 1.78 -8.68
N PRO A 61 2.43 0.48 -8.84
CA PRO A 61 2.85 -0.57 -7.92
C PRO A 61 4.37 -0.76 -7.86
N LYS A 62 5.10 -0.41 -8.91
CA LYS A 62 6.57 -0.52 -8.96
C LYS A 62 7.26 0.48 -8.01
N PHE A 63 6.70 1.67 -7.88
CA PHE A 63 7.25 2.74 -7.02
C PHE A 63 6.61 2.77 -5.63
N GLY A 64 5.39 2.29 -5.50
CA GLY A 64 4.64 2.29 -4.25
C GLY A 64 5.08 1.24 -3.22
N TYR A 65 5.80 0.19 -3.67
CA TYR A 65 6.23 -0.93 -2.83
C TYR A 65 7.75 -1.08 -2.83
N THR A 66 8.29 -1.42 -1.66
CA THR A 66 9.71 -1.70 -1.51
C THR A 66 9.93 -2.91 -0.61
N LYS A 67 11.09 -3.53 -0.77
CA LYS A 67 11.63 -4.58 0.08
C LYS A 67 12.95 -4.07 0.65
N ARG A 68 13.07 -4.02 2.00
CA ARG A 68 14.27 -3.56 2.70
C ARG A 68 14.72 -4.58 3.73
N GLY A 69 16.02 -4.89 3.74
CA GLY A 69 16.65 -5.67 4.80
C GLY A 69 16.68 -4.88 6.11
N VAL A 70 16.34 -5.53 7.19
CA VAL A 70 16.34 -4.98 8.56
C VAL A 70 17.18 -5.90 9.42
N ARG A 71 18.25 -5.37 10.00
CA ARG A 71 19.14 -6.12 10.87
C ARG A 71 18.55 -6.23 12.27
N VAL A 72 18.19 -7.43 12.64
CA VAL A 72 17.65 -7.77 13.98
C VAL A 72 18.40 -8.99 14.48
N PRO A 73 19.46 -8.80 15.27
CA PRO A 73 20.26 -9.90 15.79
C PRO A 73 19.48 -10.71 16.83
N GLY A 74 19.70 -12.02 16.87
CA GLY A 74 19.08 -12.94 17.80
C GLY A 74 18.34 -14.08 17.13
N SER A 75 18.03 -15.13 17.92
CA SER A 75 17.18 -16.22 17.46
C SER A 75 15.73 -15.75 17.28
N TYR A 76 14.96 -16.44 16.42
CA TYR A 76 13.57 -16.08 16.21
C TYR A 76 12.76 -16.06 17.51
N ALA A 77 12.95 -17.06 18.38
CA ALA A 77 12.24 -17.16 19.65
C ALA A 77 12.49 -15.95 20.58
N GLU A 78 13.70 -15.37 20.56
CA GLU A 78 14.07 -14.22 21.39
C GLU A 78 13.53 -12.88 20.85
N ILE A 79 13.47 -12.76 19.53
CA ILE A 79 13.14 -11.47 18.89
C ILE A 79 11.67 -11.35 18.49
N ARG A 80 10.97 -12.47 18.31
CA ARG A 80 9.59 -12.52 17.85
C ARG A 80 8.66 -11.58 18.64
N ASP A 81 8.63 -11.72 19.95
CA ASP A 81 7.72 -10.94 20.79
C ASP A 81 8.09 -9.46 20.82
N LYS A 82 9.39 -9.15 20.75
CA LYS A 82 9.87 -7.76 20.65
C LYS A 82 9.46 -7.11 19.32
N VAL A 83 9.52 -7.87 18.22
CA VAL A 83 9.09 -7.40 16.89
C VAL A 83 7.58 -7.22 16.85
N VAL A 84 6.81 -8.17 17.40
CA VAL A 84 5.34 -8.06 17.47
C VAL A 84 4.95 -6.84 18.30
N SER A 85 5.46 -6.67 19.52
CA SER A 85 5.19 -5.52 20.38
C SER A 85 5.56 -4.19 19.69
N PHE A 86 6.71 -4.13 19.00
CA PHE A 86 7.13 -2.97 18.24
C PHE A 86 6.14 -2.59 17.14
N MET A 87 5.60 -3.58 16.42
CA MET A 87 4.61 -3.34 15.36
C MET A 87 3.26 -2.92 15.93
N GLU A 88 2.85 -3.51 17.06
CA GLU A 88 1.61 -3.16 17.76
C GLU A 88 1.62 -1.73 18.31
N GLU A 89 2.73 -1.28 18.90
CA GLU A 89 2.95 0.10 19.34
C GLU A 89 2.75 1.12 18.20
N ARG A 90 2.98 0.69 16.95
CA ARG A 90 2.82 1.53 15.75
C ARG A 90 1.48 1.37 15.04
N GLY A 91 0.53 0.70 15.68
CA GLY A 91 -0.84 0.55 15.20
C GLY A 91 -1.02 -0.57 14.16
N TYR A 92 -0.08 -1.49 14.08
CA TYR A 92 -0.22 -2.73 13.31
C TYR A 92 -0.68 -3.87 14.22
N GLU A 93 -1.34 -4.87 13.65
CA GLU A 93 -1.70 -6.12 14.32
C GLU A 93 -1.14 -7.30 13.52
N LEU A 94 -0.74 -8.37 14.21
CA LEU A 94 -0.28 -9.59 13.56
C LEU A 94 -1.48 -10.27 12.87
N GLU A 95 -1.40 -10.41 11.55
CA GLU A 95 -2.46 -11.06 10.74
C GLU A 95 -2.18 -12.56 10.58
N THR A 96 -0.94 -12.91 10.22
CA THR A 96 -0.52 -14.30 10.03
C THR A 96 0.93 -14.49 10.41
N GLU A 97 1.21 -15.69 10.94
CA GLU A 97 2.55 -16.19 11.22
C GLU A 97 2.71 -17.53 10.52
N GLN A 98 3.71 -17.64 9.66
CA GLN A 98 3.99 -18.86 8.90
C GLN A 98 5.48 -19.22 9.06
N GLY A 99 5.76 -20.18 9.92
CA GLY A 99 7.14 -20.46 10.35
C GLY A 99 7.71 -19.23 11.04
N GLU A 100 8.83 -18.70 10.52
CA GLU A 100 9.46 -17.49 11.04
C GLU A 100 9.08 -16.20 10.26
N ASN A 101 8.07 -16.27 9.41
CA ASN A 101 7.59 -15.13 8.63
C ASN A 101 6.35 -14.52 9.30
N LEU A 102 6.36 -13.20 9.48
CA LEU A 102 5.30 -12.44 10.13
C LEU A 102 4.64 -11.51 9.11
N THR A 103 3.32 -11.50 9.07
CA THR A 103 2.55 -10.53 8.28
C THR A 103 1.70 -9.69 9.20
N PHE A 104 1.86 -8.41 9.12
CA PHE A 104 1.13 -7.40 9.89
C PHE A 104 0.21 -6.61 9.00
N ARG A 105 -0.88 -6.11 9.57
CA ARG A 105 -1.81 -5.17 8.93
C ARG A 105 -2.15 -4.02 9.87
N LEU A 106 -2.65 -2.92 9.34
CA LEU A 106 -3.11 -1.82 10.19
C LEU A 106 -4.33 -2.25 11.02
N ARG A 107 -4.31 -1.93 12.32
CA ARG A 107 -5.41 -2.19 13.24
C ARG A 107 -6.65 -1.35 12.89
N ASN A 108 -6.46 -0.09 12.51
CA ASN A 108 -7.55 0.82 12.22
C ASN A 108 -8.18 0.54 10.85
N LYS A 109 -9.46 0.12 10.84
CA LYS A 109 -10.24 -0.21 9.64
C LYS A 109 -10.40 0.97 8.67
N PHE A 110 -10.52 2.20 9.18
CA PHE A 110 -10.63 3.40 8.36
C PHE A 110 -9.33 3.67 7.58
N ASN A 111 -8.18 3.58 8.26
CA ASN A 111 -6.88 3.72 7.62
C ASN A 111 -6.62 2.61 6.59
N ARG A 112 -7.13 1.40 6.82
CA ARG A 112 -7.07 0.28 5.86
C ARG A 112 -7.88 0.58 4.61
N ALA A 113 -9.11 1.07 4.76
CA ALA A 113 -9.97 1.45 3.64
C ALA A 113 -9.35 2.60 2.83
N ALA A 114 -8.82 3.63 3.50
CA ALA A 114 -8.13 4.76 2.87
C ALA A 114 -6.89 4.34 2.06
N ARG A 115 -6.28 3.20 2.40
CA ARG A 115 -5.13 2.60 1.67
C ARG A 115 -5.55 1.50 0.69
N THR A 116 -6.82 1.40 0.34
CA THR A 116 -7.35 0.37 -0.58
C THR A 116 -6.98 -1.05 -0.17
N TRP A 117 -6.94 -1.33 1.16
CA TRP A 117 -6.51 -2.61 1.76
C TRP A 117 -5.06 -3.04 1.41
N GLU A 118 -4.23 -2.11 0.97
CA GLU A 118 -2.79 -2.32 0.72
C GLU A 118 -1.96 -1.84 1.92
N ASP A 119 -2.32 -2.32 3.11
CA ASP A 119 -1.76 -1.92 4.41
C ASP A 119 -0.84 -2.97 5.04
N ARG A 120 -0.61 -4.09 4.33
CA ARG A 120 0.19 -5.19 4.85
C ARG A 120 1.67 -4.90 4.82
N ILE A 121 2.33 -5.26 5.92
CA ILE A 121 3.79 -5.32 6.06
C ILE A 121 4.17 -6.78 6.31
N THR A 122 4.97 -7.35 5.43
CA THR A 122 5.47 -8.72 5.57
C THR A 122 6.93 -8.69 6.00
N LEU A 123 7.26 -9.41 7.07
CA LEU A 123 8.61 -9.67 7.55
C LEU A 123 8.98 -11.11 7.21
N THR A 124 9.90 -11.28 6.27
CA THR A 124 10.44 -12.59 5.90
C THR A 124 11.76 -12.80 6.61
N ARG A 125 11.91 -13.91 7.34
CA ARG A 125 13.13 -14.23 8.09
C ARG A 125 14.32 -14.41 7.15
N GLU A 126 15.47 -13.88 7.59
CA GLU A 126 16.78 -14.02 6.97
C GLU A 126 17.86 -14.28 8.03
N LEU A 127 19.06 -14.69 7.61
CA LEU A 127 20.16 -15.06 8.50
C LEU A 127 20.52 -13.96 9.51
N ALA A 128 20.45 -12.68 9.11
CA ALA A 128 20.85 -11.55 9.95
C ALA A 128 19.67 -10.63 10.38
N GLY A 129 18.43 -11.09 10.22
CA GLY A 129 17.24 -10.27 10.55
C GLY A 129 16.03 -10.61 9.71
N PHE A 130 15.41 -9.61 9.14
CA PHE A 130 14.22 -9.77 8.31
C PHE A 130 14.31 -8.95 7.02
N TYR A 131 13.67 -9.43 5.95
CA TYR A 131 13.23 -8.56 4.86
C TYR A 131 11.84 -8.04 5.16
N MET A 132 11.72 -6.71 5.24
CA MET A 132 10.46 -6.01 5.39
C MET A 132 9.94 -5.59 4.02
N GLU A 133 8.77 -6.06 3.62
CA GLU A 133 8.10 -5.74 2.36
C GLU A 133 6.76 -5.06 2.63
N GLY A 134 6.48 -3.96 1.92
CA GLY A 134 5.24 -3.21 2.03
C GLY A 134 5.29 -1.88 1.30
N ILE A 135 4.39 -0.96 1.66
CA ILE A 135 4.38 0.40 1.10
C ILE A 135 5.72 1.10 1.44
N SER A 136 6.36 1.68 0.44
CA SER A 136 7.73 2.25 0.54
C SER A 136 7.89 3.23 1.70
N LYS A 137 6.91 4.11 1.93
CA LYS A 137 6.93 5.09 3.04
C LYS A 137 6.91 4.40 4.41
N ASP A 138 6.08 3.38 4.58
CA ASP A 138 5.95 2.66 5.85
C ASP A 138 7.17 1.78 6.10
N VAL A 139 7.63 1.05 5.08
CA VAL A 139 8.84 0.22 5.17
C VAL A 139 10.06 1.05 5.54
N ALA A 140 10.26 2.23 4.90
CA ALA A 140 11.39 3.09 5.22
C ALA A 140 11.38 3.54 6.69
N ARG A 141 10.20 3.96 7.19
CA ARG A 141 10.02 4.41 8.57
C ARG A 141 10.17 3.26 9.58
N LEU A 142 9.48 2.15 9.34
CA LEU A 142 9.45 1.01 10.25
C LEU A 142 10.80 0.28 10.30
N ALA A 143 11.45 0.09 9.16
CA ALA A 143 12.74 -0.57 9.08
C ALA A 143 13.81 0.18 9.89
N SER A 144 13.95 1.49 9.68
CA SER A 144 14.92 2.30 10.43
C SER A 144 14.60 2.34 11.93
N ALA A 145 13.32 2.43 12.31
CA ALA A 145 12.93 2.46 13.71
C ALA A 145 13.11 1.08 14.39
N LEU A 146 12.89 -0.02 13.67
CA LEU A 146 13.12 -1.37 14.19
C LEU A 146 14.62 -1.62 14.39
N GLU A 147 15.45 -1.27 13.41
CA GLU A 147 16.92 -1.36 13.55
C GLU A 147 17.42 -0.56 14.75
N PHE A 148 16.95 0.68 14.92
CA PHE A 148 17.33 1.53 16.04
C PHE A 148 16.96 0.91 17.40
N LYS A 149 15.73 0.37 17.55
CA LYS A 149 15.27 -0.28 18.79
C LYS A 149 16.13 -1.49 19.17
N PHE A 150 16.61 -2.26 18.18
CA PHE A 150 17.45 -3.43 18.44
C PHE A 150 18.94 -3.12 18.60
N GLN A 151 19.41 -1.97 18.09
CA GLN A 151 20.78 -1.49 18.33
C GLN A 151 20.92 -0.77 19.67
N ASN A 152 19.84 -0.17 20.19
CA ASN A 152 19.81 0.57 21.46
C ASN A 152 18.69 0.01 22.36
N PRO A 153 18.90 -1.17 22.98
CA PRO A 153 17.85 -1.84 23.77
C PRO A 153 17.48 -1.14 25.09
N GLU A 154 18.20 -0.08 25.48
CA GLU A 154 18.01 0.62 26.77
C GLU A 154 17.14 1.90 26.65
N THR A 155 16.55 2.17 25.50
CA THR A 155 15.60 3.29 25.30
C THR A 155 14.20 2.74 24.98
#